data_eb18ef0ffd96f445cf0a20d527943915
#
_entry.id   eb18ef0ffd96f445cf0a20d527943915
#
_cell.length_a   1.000
_cell.length_b   1.000
_cell.length_c   1.000
_cell.angle_alpha   90.00
_cell.angle_beta   90.00
_cell.angle_gamma   90.00
#
_symmetry.space_group_name_H-M   'P 1'
#
loop_
_entity.id
_entity.type
_entity.pdbx_description
1 polymer ?
#
loop_
_entity_poly.entity_id
_entity_poly.type
_entity_poly.pdbx_seq_one_letter_code
_entity_poly.pdbx_strand_id
1 'polypeptide(L)'
;ILGAAIGAVFLFFVVVMMLTQLRDGEDYARQAAQGISITQQTSAARGEIVDATGKAFTGNTTICNITIDSNYFTEQELNPLLLTLTALCRDYGCEWRDELPISTETPYTFTGEEAALRALRSKLQLSEAATPEDALYWLRELYNLNDYTDTDVLDRLRSRNKIEDLSDAEALDWLRNFRKTPDATDEELLSSLRTQYRMYRYTQEEQRLLAGIRYTMTQSEFSSYNPYTFATDISDALLAAVKESSSCLPGVDGVTVPVRTYLTGSLASHVLGVTGSISSE
;
A
#
# COMPACT_ATOMS: atom_id res chain seq x y z
N ILE A 1 -4.00 14.32 55.63
CA ILE A 1 -4.83 15.00 54.59
C ILE A 1 -4.43 14.52 53.20
N LEU A 2 -3.17 14.59 52.82
CA LEU A 2 -2.69 14.19 51.46
C LEU A 2 -2.96 12.71 51.17
N GLY A 3 -2.68 11.80 52.12
CA GLY A 3 -2.93 10.37 51.94
C GLY A 3 -4.43 10.03 51.79
N ALA A 4 -5.31 10.76 52.50
CA ALA A 4 -6.75 10.61 52.35
C ALA A 4 -7.25 11.09 50.98
N ALA A 5 -6.69 12.16 50.47
CA ALA A 5 -7.01 12.68 49.12
C ALA A 5 -6.59 11.69 48.02
N ILE A 6 -5.38 11.13 48.10
CA ILE A 6 -4.88 10.12 47.16
C ILE A 6 -5.76 8.85 47.24
N GLY A 7 -6.12 8.41 48.45
CA GLY A 7 -7.00 7.24 48.63
C GLY A 7 -8.39 7.46 48.03
N ALA A 8 -8.96 8.67 48.15
CA ALA A 8 -10.27 9.01 47.58
C ALA A 8 -10.22 9.02 46.05
N VAL A 9 -9.14 9.54 45.44
CA VAL A 9 -8.94 9.52 43.97
C VAL A 9 -8.80 8.08 43.49
N PHE A 10 -8.01 7.27 44.16
CA PHE A 10 -7.85 5.86 43.81
C PHE A 10 -9.17 5.09 43.88
N LEU A 11 -9.92 5.28 44.96
CA LEU A 11 -11.24 4.66 45.12
C LEU A 11 -12.21 5.10 44.01
N PHE A 12 -12.18 6.37 43.64
CA PHE A 12 -12.97 6.90 42.50
C PHE A 12 -12.64 6.16 41.19
N PHE A 13 -11.36 5.99 40.87
CA PHE A 13 -10.95 5.25 39.67
C PHE A 13 -11.38 3.77 39.73
N VAL A 14 -11.24 3.12 40.83
CA VAL A 14 -11.71 1.72 41.02
C VAL A 14 -13.21 1.61 40.77
N VAL A 15 -14.00 2.53 41.31
CA VAL A 15 -15.46 2.55 41.11
C VAL A 15 -15.82 2.81 39.64
N VAL A 16 -15.17 3.77 39.00
CA VAL A 16 -15.39 4.06 37.57
C VAL A 16 -15.05 2.84 36.72
N MET A 17 -13.89 2.21 36.96
CA MET A 17 -13.45 1.02 36.24
C MET A 17 -14.42 -0.15 36.44
N MET A 18 -14.89 -0.36 37.64
CA MET A 18 -15.88 -1.40 37.95
C MET A 18 -17.23 -1.14 37.26
N LEU A 19 -17.69 0.10 37.22
CA LEU A 19 -18.94 0.47 36.54
C LEU A 19 -18.82 0.28 35.04
N THR A 20 -17.68 0.68 34.43
CA THR A 20 -17.42 0.48 32.99
C THR A 20 -17.40 -1.01 32.67
N GLN A 21 -16.72 -1.84 33.45
CA GLN A 21 -16.65 -3.29 33.21
C GLN A 21 -18.01 -3.98 33.38
N LEU A 22 -18.81 -3.59 34.34
CA LEU A 22 -20.12 -4.22 34.57
C LEU A 22 -21.20 -3.74 33.59
N ARG A 23 -21.13 -2.48 33.16
CA ARG A 23 -22.13 -1.90 32.26
C ARG A 23 -21.82 -2.13 30.82
N ASP A 24 -20.58 -1.90 30.41
CA ASP A 24 -20.18 -1.85 29.00
C ASP A 24 -19.27 -3.04 28.62
N GLY A 25 -18.97 -3.95 29.57
CA GLY A 25 -18.04 -5.06 29.38
C GLY A 25 -18.46 -6.03 28.26
N GLU A 26 -19.76 -6.31 28.14
CA GLU A 26 -20.25 -7.14 27.01
C GLU A 26 -20.11 -6.45 25.66
N ASP A 27 -20.30 -5.15 25.59
CA ASP A 27 -20.16 -4.39 24.33
C ASP A 27 -18.69 -4.28 23.91
N TYR A 28 -17.77 -4.05 24.87
CA TYR A 28 -16.34 -4.12 24.60
C TYR A 28 -15.87 -5.52 24.21
N ALA A 29 -16.40 -6.56 24.84
CA ALA A 29 -16.09 -7.94 24.46
C ALA A 29 -16.60 -8.28 23.04
N ARG A 30 -17.79 -7.79 22.65
CA ARG A 30 -18.30 -7.94 21.30
C ARG A 30 -17.47 -7.16 20.28
N GLN A 31 -17.08 -5.92 20.57
CA GLN A 31 -16.21 -5.12 19.70
C GLN A 31 -14.83 -5.78 19.56
N ALA A 32 -14.24 -6.29 20.63
CA ALA A 32 -12.97 -7.01 20.58
C ALA A 32 -13.09 -8.30 19.76
N ALA A 33 -14.17 -9.05 19.89
CA ALA A 33 -14.41 -10.24 19.08
C ALA A 33 -14.63 -9.93 17.61
N GLN A 34 -15.29 -8.81 17.27
CA GLN A 34 -15.45 -8.33 15.90
C GLN A 34 -14.13 -7.85 15.31
N GLY A 35 -13.26 -7.21 16.10
CA GLY A 35 -11.94 -6.76 15.67
C GLY A 35 -10.92 -7.88 15.43
N ILE A 36 -11.14 -9.07 16.00
CA ILE A 36 -10.27 -10.26 15.81
C ILE A 36 -10.73 -11.11 14.63
N SER A 37 -12.01 -11.00 14.22
CA SER A 37 -12.57 -11.78 13.13
C SER A 37 -12.43 -11.04 11.80
N ILE A 38 -11.36 -11.30 11.06
CA ILE A 38 -11.23 -10.87 9.66
C ILE A 38 -11.96 -11.89 8.80
N THR A 39 -13.11 -11.50 8.23
CA THR A 39 -13.82 -12.34 7.26
C THR A 39 -13.19 -12.14 5.89
N GLN A 40 -12.30 -13.03 5.50
CA GLN A 40 -11.74 -13.05 4.15
C GLN A 40 -12.76 -13.66 3.19
N GLN A 41 -13.26 -12.87 2.25
CA GLN A 41 -14.10 -13.40 1.16
C GLN A 41 -13.22 -14.11 0.15
N THR A 42 -13.35 -15.42 0.05
CA THR A 42 -12.68 -16.23 -0.98
C THR A 42 -13.67 -16.48 -2.11
N SER A 43 -13.30 -16.10 -3.34
CA SER A 43 -14.11 -16.41 -4.51
C SER A 43 -14.20 -17.91 -4.71
N ALA A 44 -15.42 -18.45 -4.72
CA ALA A 44 -15.64 -19.86 -5.01
C ALA A 44 -15.45 -20.14 -6.51
N ALA A 45 -14.97 -21.34 -6.83
CA ALA A 45 -14.96 -21.84 -8.21
C ALA A 45 -16.38 -21.90 -8.76
N ARG A 46 -16.57 -21.46 -9.99
CA ARG A 46 -17.89 -21.50 -10.65
C ARG A 46 -18.18 -22.92 -11.16
N GLY A 47 -19.44 -23.29 -11.20
CA GLY A 47 -19.89 -24.57 -11.78
C GLY A 47 -19.50 -24.70 -13.25
N GLU A 48 -19.19 -25.91 -13.68
CA GLU A 48 -18.91 -26.23 -15.06
C GLU A 48 -20.22 -26.21 -15.89
N ILE A 49 -20.08 -25.83 -17.17
CA ILE A 49 -21.15 -25.98 -18.15
C ILE A 49 -20.74 -27.09 -19.08
N VAL A 50 -21.60 -28.09 -19.17
CA VAL A 50 -21.35 -29.28 -20.00
C VAL A 50 -22.44 -29.42 -21.08
N ASP A 51 -22.13 -30.12 -22.17
CA ASP A 51 -23.10 -30.49 -23.19
C ASP A 51 -23.95 -31.68 -22.76
N ALA A 52 -24.90 -32.08 -23.61
CA ALA A 52 -25.77 -33.24 -23.37
C ALA A 52 -25.02 -34.58 -23.27
N THR A 53 -23.77 -34.65 -23.70
CA THR A 53 -22.88 -35.80 -23.62
C THR A 53 -21.95 -35.76 -22.42
N GLY A 54 -21.97 -34.68 -21.63
CA GLY A 54 -21.11 -34.51 -20.49
C GLY A 54 -19.76 -33.85 -20.79
N LYS A 55 -19.52 -33.36 -22.02
CA LYS A 55 -18.31 -32.68 -22.39
C LYS A 55 -18.34 -31.23 -21.91
N ALA A 56 -17.33 -30.81 -21.13
CA ALA A 56 -17.26 -29.48 -20.57
C ALA A 56 -16.93 -28.39 -21.62
N PHE A 57 -17.74 -27.35 -21.64
CA PHE A 57 -17.48 -26.09 -22.37
C PHE A 57 -16.64 -25.12 -21.53
N THR A 58 -16.84 -25.17 -20.22
CA THR A 58 -16.17 -24.29 -19.29
C THR A 58 -15.63 -25.07 -18.09
N GLY A 59 -14.49 -24.65 -17.62
CA GLY A 59 -13.86 -25.18 -16.42
C GLY A 59 -13.33 -24.05 -15.54
N ASN A 60 -12.59 -24.40 -14.53
CA ASN A 60 -11.85 -23.45 -13.71
C ASN A 60 -10.36 -23.82 -13.76
N THR A 61 -9.52 -22.79 -13.92
CA THR A 61 -8.09 -22.91 -13.67
C THR A 61 -7.74 -22.12 -12.43
N THR A 62 -6.67 -22.51 -11.80
CA THR A 62 -6.19 -21.82 -10.59
C THR A 62 -5.04 -20.93 -10.97
N ILE A 63 -5.15 -19.66 -10.66
CA ILE A 63 -4.06 -18.69 -10.80
C ILE A 63 -3.62 -18.21 -9.42
N CYS A 64 -2.40 -17.73 -9.32
CA CYS A 64 -1.88 -17.09 -8.11
C CYS A 64 -1.75 -15.60 -8.33
N ASN A 65 -2.22 -14.79 -7.38
CA ASN A 65 -2.14 -13.35 -7.40
C ASN A 65 -1.28 -12.88 -6.21
N ILE A 66 -0.54 -11.78 -6.38
CA ILE A 66 0.11 -11.10 -5.25
C ILE A 66 -0.89 -10.10 -4.67
N THR A 67 -1.10 -10.20 -3.36
CA THR A 67 -1.94 -9.27 -2.60
C THR A 67 -1.12 -8.54 -1.54
N ILE A 68 -1.52 -7.31 -1.24
CA ILE A 68 -0.91 -6.45 -0.22
C ILE A 68 -1.98 -6.14 0.83
N ASP A 69 -1.68 -6.43 2.09
CA ASP A 69 -2.56 -6.18 3.23
C ASP A 69 -1.94 -5.09 4.12
N SER A 70 -2.67 -3.97 4.29
CA SER A 70 -2.19 -2.79 5.04
C SER A 70 -2.09 -3.01 6.56
N ASN A 71 -2.58 -4.12 7.09
CA ASN A 71 -2.52 -4.39 8.53
C ASN A 71 -1.11 -4.73 9.04
N TYR A 72 -0.16 -5.03 8.16
CA TYR A 72 1.18 -5.50 8.52
C TYR A 72 2.28 -4.45 8.38
N PHE A 73 1.99 -3.28 7.89
CA PHE A 73 2.96 -2.19 7.71
C PHE A 73 2.30 -0.82 7.91
N THR A 74 3.12 0.20 8.10
CA THR A 74 2.67 1.58 8.20
C THR A 74 2.64 2.24 6.82
N GLU A 75 1.88 3.34 6.70
CA GLU A 75 1.81 4.14 5.45
C GLU A 75 3.20 4.59 4.96
N GLN A 76 4.15 4.75 5.86
CA GLN A 76 5.53 5.18 5.57
C GLN A 76 6.38 4.09 4.94
N GLU A 77 6.08 2.84 5.28
CA GLU A 77 6.79 1.65 4.78
C GLU A 77 6.25 1.21 3.41
N LEU A 78 5.09 1.72 3.02
CA LEU A 78 4.43 1.29 1.78
C LEU A 78 5.25 1.63 0.53
N ASN A 79 5.79 2.85 0.40
CA ASN A 79 6.57 3.21 -0.79
C ASN A 79 7.85 2.37 -0.94
N PRO A 80 8.70 2.19 0.09
CA PRO A 80 9.85 1.27 0.02
C PRO A 80 9.46 -0.18 -0.27
N LEU A 81 8.35 -0.65 0.33
CA LEU A 81 7.82 -1.99 0.07
C LEU A 81 7.42 -2.16 -1.40
N LEU A 82 6.71 -1.19 -1.98
CA LEU A 82 6.31 -1.21 -3.39
C LEU A 82 7.52 -1.23 -4.33
N LEU A 83 8.58 -0.47 -4.04
CA LEU A 83 9.82 -0.50 -4.84
C LEU A 83 10.49 -1.87 -4.77
N THR A 84 10.59 -2.46 -3.58
CA THR A 84 11.17 -3.81 -3.42
C THR A 84 10.35 -4.84 -4.19
N LEU A 85 9.03 -4.77 -4.09
CA LEU A 85 8.13 -5.70 -4.78
C LEU A 85 8.18 -5.52 -6.30
N THR A 86 8.24 -4.28 -6.81
CA THR A 86 8.36 -4.03 -8.25
C THR A 86 9.71 -4.49 -8.81
N ALA A 87 10.80 -4.34 -8.05
CA ALA A 87 12.10 -4.87 -8.44
C ALA A 87 12.04 -6.40 -8.58
N LEU A 88 11.46 -7.08 -7.60
CA LEU A 88 11.25 -8.52 -7.65
C LEU A 88 10.39 -8.94 -8.84
N CYS A 89 9.28 -8.24 -9.10
CA CYS A 89 8.43 -8.53 -10.26
C CYS A 89 9.17 -8.35 -11.60
N ARG A 90 10.04 -7.35 -11.73
CA ARG A 90 10.88 -7.14 -12.92
C ARG A 90 11.84 -8.31 -13.15
N ASP A 91 12.48 -8.81 -12.09
CA ASP A 91 13.42 -9.94 -12.18
C ASP A 91 12.76 -11.21 -12.70
N TYR A 92 11.47 -11.39 -12.42
CA TYR A 92 10.67 -12.53 -12.87
C TYR A 92 9.78 -12.24 -14.08
N GLY A 93 9.88 -11.04 -14.68
CA GLY A 93 9.11 -10.65 -15.86
C GLY A 93 7.59 -10.56 -15.61
N CYS A 94 7.19 -10.23 -14.38
CA CYS A 94 5.79 -10.07 -14.00
C CYS A 94 5.37 -8.60 -14.11
N GLU A 95 4.20 -8.38 -14.68
CA GLU A 95 3.56 -7.07 -14.74
C GLU A 95 2.68 -6.85 -13.52
N TRP A 96 2.59 -5.60 -13.08
CA TRP A 96 1.71 -5.17 -11.98
C TRP A 96 0.66 -4.19 -12.47
N ARG A 97 -0.36 -3.97 -11.66
CA ARG A 97 -1.45 -3.05 -12.00
C ARG A 97 -1.00 -1.60 -11.87
N ASP A 98 -1.04 -0.87 -12.97
CA ASP A 98 -0.82 0.59 -13.05
C ASP A 98 -1.89 1.19 -13.97
N GLU A 99 -2.92 1.78 -13.37
CA GLU A 99 -4.06 2.38 -14.07
C GLU A 99 -3.97 3.91 -14.16
N LEU A 100 -2.80 4.49 -13.83
CA LEU A 100 -2.60 5.93 -13.94
C LEU A 100 -2.54 6.31 -15.44
N PRO A 101 -3.43 7.18 -15.93
CA PRO A 101 -3.49 7.54 -17.36
C PRO A 101 -2.41 8.55 -17.75
N ILE A 102 -1.16 8.25 -17.43
CA ILE A 102 0.05 9.00 -17.79
C ILE A 102 1.10 8.00 -18.24
N SER A 103 1.87 8.32 -19.28
CA SER A 103 2.95 7.45 -19.79
C SER A 103 4.00 7.15 -18.70
N THR A 104 4.69 6.02 -18.84
CA THR A 104 5.79 5.62 -17.94
C THR A 104 7.12 6.26 -18.32
N GLU A 105 7.25 6.71 -19.55
CA GLU A 105 8.48 7.28 -20.11
C GLU A 105 8.36 8.80 -20.30
N THR A 106 9.48 9.49 -20.18
CA THR A 106 9.58 10.93 -20.47
C THR A 106 9.80 11.19 -21.98
N PRO A 107 9.19 12.25 -22.56
CA PRO A 107 8.29 13.21 -21.94
C PRO A 107 6.94 12.58 -21.60
N TYR A 108 6.42 12.91 -20.43
CA TYR A 108 5.14 12.37 -19.97
C TYR A 108 3.99 12.88 -20.83
N THR A 109 3.10 11.97 -21.20
CA THR A 109 1.88 12.23 -21.97
C THR A 109 0.68 11.60 -21.28
N PHE A 110 -0.49 12.21 -21.47
CA PHE A 110 -1.72 11.55 -21.04
C PHE A 110 -2.02 10.35 -21.93
N THR A 111 -2.38 9.23 -21.31
CA THR A 111 -2.71 7.95 -21.93
C THR A 111 -4.09 7.49 -21.46
N GLY A 112 -4.66 6.50 -22.17
CA GLY A 112 -5.94 5.93 -21.76
C GLY A 112 -7.17 6.67 -22.28
N GLU A 113 -8.32 6.27 -21.78
CA GLU A 113 -9.61 6.80 -22.21
C GLU A 113 -9.94 8.15 -21.53
N GLU A 114 -10.74 8.98 -22.20
CA GLU A 114 -11.18 10.29 -21.69
C GLU A 114 -11.89 10.21 -20.33
N ALA A 115 -12.55 9.08 -20.04
CA ALA A 115 -13.17 8.84 -18.73
C ALA A 115 -12.15 8.75 -17.61
N ALA A 116 -11.03 8.03 -17.82
CA ALA A 116 -9.94 7.90 -16.86
C ALA A 116 -9.24 9.25 -16.62
N LEU A 117 -9.02 10.04 -17.68
CA LEU A 117 -8.45 11.39 -17.56
C LEU A 117 -9.35 12.34 -16.78
N ARG A 118 -10.66 12.29 -17.02
CA ARG A 118 -11.62 13.09 -16.24
C ARG A 118 -11.64 12.67 -14.77
N ALA A 119 -11.57 11.37 -14.48
CA ALA A 119 -11.48 10.87 -13.11
C ALA A 119 -10.21 11.36 -12.41
N LEU A 120 -9.04 11.30 -13.09
CA LEU A 120 -7.77 11.82 -12.56
C LEU A 120 -7.85 13.33 -12.28
N ARG A 121 -8.31 14.12 -13.26
CA ARG A 121 -8.44 15.58 -13.10
C ARG A 121 -9.40 15.96 -11.97
N SER A 122 -10.53 15.28 -11.90
CA SER A 122 -11.50 15.48 -10.81
C SER A 122 -10.91 15.18 -9.44
N LYS A 123 -10.19 14.07 -9.31
CA LYS A 123 -9.54 13.64 -8.05
C LYS A 123 -8.49 14.65 -7.58
N LEU A 124 -7.70 15.18 -8.51
CA LEU A 124 -6.63 16.14 -8.20
C LEU A 124 -7.09 17.61 -8.30
N GLN A 125 -8.35 17.86 -8.58
CA GLN A 125 -8.94 19.19 -8.80
C GLN A 125 -8.19 20.02 -9.86
N LEU A 126 -7.74 19.37 -10.92
CA LEU A 126 -6.99 19.98 -12.02
C LEU A 126 -7.92 20.57 -13.08
N SER A 127 -7.45 21.65 -13.72
CA SER A 127 -8.12 22.22 -14.89
C SER A 127 -7.98 21.33 -16.13
N GLU A 128 -8.81 21.57 -17.14
CA GLU A 128 -8.69 20.85 -18.43
C GLU A 128 -7.37 21.14 -19.16
N ALA A 129 -6.75 22.30 -18.89
CA ALA A 129 -5.47 22.71 -19.47
C ALA A 129 -4.25 22.16 -18.73
N ALA A 130 -4.44 21.42 -17.62
CA ALA A 130 -3.34 20.88 -16.83
C ALA A 130 -2.54 19.84 -17.63
N THR A 131 -1.22 19.90 -17.49
CA THR A 131 -0.26 18.99 -18.14
C THR A 131 -0.10 17.69 -17.34
N PRO A 132 0.49 16.63 -17.94
CA PRO A 132 0.84 15.41 -17.18
C PRO A 132 1.80 15.70 -16.03
N GLU A 133 2.73 16.64 -16.20
CA GLU A 133 3.67 17.08 -15.17
C GLU A 133 2.96 17.73 -13.99
N ASP A 134 1.93 18.54 -14.23
CA ASP A 134 1.12 19.12 -13.16
C ASP A 134 0.40 18.02 -12.34
N ALA A 135 -0.15 17.03 -13.04
CA ALA A 135 -0.78 15.89 -12.37
C ALA A 135 0.23 15.08 -11.55
N LEU A 136 1.43 14.81 -12.08
CA LEU A 136 2.49 14.12 -11.36
C LEU A 136 3.00 14.95 -10.17
N TYR A 137 3.08 16.28 -10.29
CA TYR A 137 3.46 17.14 -9.18
C TYR A 137 2.49 16.95 -8.00
N TRP A 138 1.19 17.00 -8.24
CA TRP A 138 0.19 16.80 -7.17
C TRP A 138 0.19 15.37 -6.61
N LEU A 139 0.44 14.36 -7.43
CA LEU A 139 0.57 12.97 -6.97
C LEU A 139 1.82 12.77 -6.11
N ARG A 140 2.93 13.44 -6.42
CA ARG A 140 4.15 13.43 -5.58
C ARG A 140 3.88 13.99 -4.19
N GLU A 141 3.19 15.12 -4.13
CA GLU A 141 2.81 15.73 -2.84
C GLU A 141 1.83 14.81 -2.08
N LEU A 142 0.80 14.31 -2.76
CA LEU A 142 -0.24 13.47 -2.15
C LEU A 142 0.32 12.18 -1.55
N TYR A 143 1.26 11.54 -2.23
CA TYR A 143 1.84 10.25 -1.82
C TYR A 143 3.22 10.38 -1.18
N ASN A 144 3.69 11.60 -0.92
CA ASN A 144 4.99 11.91 -0.32
C ASN A 144 6.17 11.28 -1.11
N LEU A 145 6.18 11.53 -2.42
CA LEU A 145 7.18 11.01 -3.37
C LEU A 145 8.25 12.03 -3.75
N ASN A 146 8.43 13.08 -2.96
CA ASN A 146 9.40 14.13 -3.23
C ASN A 146 10.84 13.59 -3.16
N ASP A 147 11.71 14.13 -4.00
CA ASP A 147 13.15 13.84 -3.98
C ASP A 147 13.84 14.77 -3.00
N TYR A 148 13.91 14.36 -1.75
CA TYR A 148 14.59 15.12 -0.72
C TYR A 148 16.10 14.90 -0.78
N THR A 149 16.84 16.00 -0.92
CA THR A 149 18.32 15.99 -0.89
C THR A 149 18.84 15.77 0.54
N ASP A 150 20.14 15.48 0.68
CA ASP A 150 20.78 15.39 1.99
C ASP A 150 20.72 16.72 2.74
N THR A 151 20.83 17.83 2.01
CA THR A 151 20.71 19.18 2.57
C THR A 151 19.32 19.41 3.15
N ASP A 152 18.24 19.01 2.46
CA ASP A 152 16.87 19.16 2.98
C ASP A 152 16.67 18.38 4.29
N VAL A 153 17.26 17.18 4.38
CA VAL A 153 17.21 16.34 5.59
C VAL A 153 17.97 17.01 6.74
N LEU A 154 19.14 17.59 6.46
CA LEU A 154 19.94 18.30 7.45
C LEU A 154 19.29 19.64 7.86
N ASP A 155 18.65 20.35 6.94
CA ASP A 155 17.88 21.56 7.26
C ASP A 155 16.70 21.24 8.18
N ARG A 156 16.05 20.09 7.96
CA ARG A 156 15.01 19.60 8.87
C ARG A 156 15.57 19.28 10.26
N LEU A 157 16.77 18.68 10.33
CA LEU A 157 17.46 18.42 11.58
C LEU A 157 17.79 19.73 12.31
N ARG A 158 18.34 20.71 11.58
CA ARG A 158 18.71 22.03 12.12
C ARG A 158 17.53 22.76 12.71
N SER A 159 16.48 22.92 11.93
CA SER A 159 15.25 23.62 12.35
C SER A 159 14.60 22.97 13.57
N ARG A 160 14.55 21.63 13.61
CA ARG A 160 13.92 20.91 14.72
C ARG A 160 14.70 21.00 16.03
N ASN A 161 16.03 21.08 15.96
CA ASN A 161 16.91 21.11 17.12
C ASN A 161 17.45 22.51 17.44
N LYS A 162 17.06 23.55 16.66
CA LYS A 162 17.50 24.95 16.84
C LYS A 162 19.03 25.11 16.75
N ILE A 163 19.64 24.47 15.76
CA ILE A 163 21.07 24.47 15.46
C ILE A 163 21.32 25.01 14.04
N GLU A 164 20.60 26.06 13.65
CA GLU A 164 20.53 26.58 12.29
C GLU A 164 21.87 27.09 11.77
N ASP A 165 22.78 27.50 12.67
CA ASP A 165 24.08 28.05 12.32
C ASP A 165 25.14 26.99 11.94
N LEU A 166 24.86 25.70 12.10
CA LEU A 166 25.81 24.62 11.83
C LEU A 166 25.87 24.28 10.34
N SER A 167 27.07 24.09 9.82
CA SER A 167 27.28 23.49 8.50
C SER A 167 26.82 22.02 8.45
N ASP A 168 26.79 21.41 7.25
CA ASP A 168 26.38 20.01 7.08
C ASP A 168 27.25 19.05 7.90
N ALA A 169 28.56 19.23 7.86
CA ALA A 169 29.50 18.40 8.62
C ALA A 169 29.33 18.57 10.14
N GLU A 170 29.19 19.79 10.60
CA GLU A 170 28.98 20.09 12.03
C GLU A 170 27.62 19.57 12.54
N ALA A 171 26.58 19.60 11.71
CA ALA A 171 25.28 19.04 12.04
C ALA A 171 25.32 17.51 12.18
N LEU A 172 26.09 16.82 11.34
CA LEU A 172 26.32 15.37 11.44
C LEU A 172 27.17 15.04 12.68
N ASP A 173 28.21 15.81 12.97
CA ASP A 173 29.03 15.62 14.18
C ASP A 173 28.21 15.89 15.45
N TRP A 174 27.36 16.92 15.42
CA TRP A 174 26.41 17.18 16.51
C TRP A 174 25.49 15.98 16.72
N LEU A 175 24.96 15.38 15.64
CA LEU A 175 24.08 14.21 15.70
C LEU A 175 24.79 12.97 16.25
N ARG A 176 26.05 12.71 15.83
CA ARG A 176 26.89 11.63 16.38
C ARG A 176 27.02 11.73 17.88
N ASN A 177 27.36 12.94 18.36
CA ASN A 177 27.50 13.21 19.78
C ASN A 177 26.17 13.08 20.53
N PHE A 178 25.08 13.60 19.95
CA PHE A 178 23.76 13.54 20.56
C PHE A 178 23.25 12.10 20.71
N ARG A 179 23.44 11.28 19.68
CA ARG A 179 23.04 9.86 19.69
C ARG A 179 24.05 8.92 20.37
N LYS A 180 25.23 9.44 20.73
CA LYS A 180 26.35 8.65 21.29
C LYS A 180 26.79 7.51 20.34
N THR A 181 26.86 7.80 19.04
CA THR A 181 27.29 6.87 17.99
C THR A 181 28.51 7.43 17.25
N PRO A 182 29.70 7.48 17.88
CA PRO A 182 30.89 8.12 17.29
C PRO A 182 31.37 7.42 16.01
N ASP A 183 31.13 6.14 15.88
CA ASP A 183 31.58 5.32 14.75
C ASP A 183 30.59 5.29 13.57
N ALA A 184 29.43 5.93 13.70
CA ALA A 184 28.42 5.94 12.64
C ALA A 184 28.90 6.78 11.43
N THR A 185 28.74 6.22 10.24
CA THR A 185 29.04 6.92 8.99
C THR A 185 28.01 8.01 8.69
N ASP A 186 28.35 8.98 7.84
CA ASP A 186 27.43 10.03 7.39
C ASP A 186 26.20 9.42 6.72
N GLU A 187 26.39 8.39 5.90
CA GLU A 187 25.32 7.72 5.18
C GLU A 187 24.35 6.98 6.13
N GLU A 188 24.84 6.34 7.18
CA GLU A 188 24.00 5.70 8.20
C GLU A 188 23.18 6.75 8.97
N LEU A 189 23.78 7.88 9.31
CA LEU A 189 23.09 8.97 9.99
C LEU A 189 22.02 9.59 9.11
N LEU A 190 22.34 9.91 7.86
CA LEU A 190 21.39 10.45 6.88
C LEU A 190 20.26 9.47 6.59
N SER A 191 20.56 8.18 6.41
CA SER A 191 19.56 7.13 6.21
C SER A 191 18.59 7.04 7.41
N SER A 192 19.13 7.09 8.62
CA SER A 192 18.31 7.09 9.84
C SER A 192 17.45 8.35 9.98
N LEU A 193 17.97 9.52 9.59
CA LEU A 193 17.21 10.78 9.58
C LEU A 193 16.13 10.78 8.51
N ARG A 194 16.42 10.24 7.31
CA ARG A 194 15.43 10.08 6.24
C ARG A 194 14.24 9.25 6.69
N THR A 195 14.51 8.13 7.35
CA THR A 195 13.48 7.30 7.95
C THR A 195 12.72 8.06 9.04
N GLN A 196 13.42 8.73 9.95
CA GLN A 196 12.83 9.46 11.07
C GLN A 196 11.94 10.64 10.62
N TYR A 197 12.38 11.37 9.58
CA TYR A 197 11.66 12.55 9.05
C TYR A 197 10.79 12.22 7.84
N ARG A 198 10.81 10.97 7.35
CA ARG A 198 10.06 10.50 6.16
C ARG A 198 10.44 11.25 4.90
N MET A 199 11.70 11.60 4.77
CA MET A 199 12.25 12.36 3.65
C MET A 199 13.06 11.43 2.78
N TYR A 200 12.36 10.58 2.01
CA TYR A 200 12.98 9.60 1.11
C TYR A 200 13.43 10.28 -0.19
N ARG A 201 14.32 9.60 -0.89
CA ARG A 201 14.83 10.03 -2.18
C ARG A 201 14.35 9.07 -3.24
N TYR A 202 13.60 9.60 -4.22
CA TYR A 202 13.06 8.83 -5.33
C TYR A 202 13.47 9.46 -6.66
N THR A 203 13.94 8.66 -7.60
CA THR A 203 14.18 9.09 -8.97
C THR A 203 12.86 9.43 -9.67
N GLN A 204 12.92 10.17 -10.79
CA GLN A 204 11.70 10.49 -11.55
C GLN A 204 10.93 9.25 -12.01
N GLU A 205 11.66 8.19 -12.39
CA GLU A 205 11.05 6.91 -12.77
C GLU A 205 10.34 6.24 -11.58
N GLU A 206 10.99 6.19 -10.41
CA GLU A 206 10.39 5.66 -9.18
C GLU A 206 9.20 6.48 -8.72
N GLN A 207 9.26 7.81 -8.83
CA GLN A 207 8.14 8.69 -8.50
C GLN A 207 6.93 8.39 -9.40
N ARG A 208 7.14 8.25 -10.74
CA ARG A 208 6.07 7.90 -11.67
C ARG A 208 5.49 6.51 -11.39
N LEU A 209 6.35 5.53 -11.16
CA LEU A 209 5.98 4.16 -10.83
C LEU A 209 5.15 4.09 -9.55
N LEU A 210 5.64 4.68 -8.47
CA LEU A 210 4.93 4.72 -7.19
C LEU A 210 3.61 5.49 -7.31
N ALA A 211 3.59 6.62 -8.03
CA ALA A 211 2.36 7.37 -8.28
C ALA A 211 1.31 6.51 -8.99
N GLY A 212 1.71 5.71 -9.98
CA GLY A 212 0.82 4.81 -10.70
C GLY A 212 0.21 3.73 -9.81
N ILE A 213 1.05 3.03 -9.06
CA ILE A 213 0.59 1.98 -8.14
C ILE A 213 -0.31 2.56 -7.05
N ARG A 214 0.10 3.65 -6.40
CA ARG A 214 -0.66 4.31 -5.34
C ARG A 214 -2.00 4.87 -5.84
N TYR A 215 -2.02 5.40 -7.06
CA TYR A 215 -3.26 5.83 -7.71
C TYR A 215 -4.21 4.65 -7.90
N THR A 216 -3.71 3.53 -8.45
CA THR A 216 -4.49 2.30 -8.67
C THR A 216 -5.00 1.70 -7.34
N MET A 217 -4.16 1.67 -6.31
CA MET A 217 -4.56 1.25 -4.96
C MET A 217 -5.73 2.07 -4.42
N THR A 218 -5.68 3.40 -4.64
CA THR A 218 -6.77 4.28 -4.19
C THR A 218 -8.07 4.04 -4.98
N GLN A 219 -7.97 3.72 -6.28
CA GLN A 219 -9.15 3.38 -7.09
C GLN A 219 -9.77 2.03 -6.68
N SER A 220 -8.94 1.12 -6.17
CA SER A 220 -9.37 -0.20 -5.70
C SER A 220 -9.88 -0.18 -4.25
N GLU A 221 -10.08 0.99 -3.63
CA GLU A 221 -10.53 1.14 -2.24
C GLU A 221 -9.66 0.38 -1.22
N PHE A 222 -8.34 0.36 -1.48
CA PHE A 222 -7.38 -0.28 -0.59
C PHE A 222 -7.50 0.23 0.85
N SER A 223 -7.67 -0.70 1.76
CA SER A 223 -7.86 -0.42 3.19
C SER A 223 -7.49 -1.65 4.02
N SER A 224 -7.54 -1.51 5.35
CA SER A 224 -7.35 -2.64 6.28
C SER A 224 -8.37 -3.77 6.14
N TYR A 225 -9.49 -3.53 5.47
CA TYR A 225 -10.54 -4.52 5.22
C TYR A 225 -10.55 -5.02 3.77
N ASN A 226 -9.85 -4.33 2.87
CA ASN A 226 -9.81 -4.65 1.45
C ASN A 226 -8.36 -4.71 0.96
N PRO A 227 -7.70 -5.88 0.98
CA PRO A 227 -6.36 -6.06 0.47
C PRO A 227 -6.26 -5.69 -1.01
N TYR A 228 -5.16 -5.11 -1.43
CA TYR A 228 -4.91 -4.72 -2.81
C TYR A 228 -4.31 -5.88 -3.62
N THR A 229 -4.89 -6.20 -4.76
CA THR A 229 -4.29 -7.13 -5.72
C THR A 229 -3.28 -6.39 -6.58
N PHE A 230 -1.99 -6.63 -6.31
CA PHE A 230 -0.87 -5.96 -6.96
C PHE A 230 -0.58 -6.53 -8.36
N ALA A 231 -0.51 -7.86 -8.47
CA ALA A 231 -0.26 -8.59 -9.72
C ALA A 231 -1.12 -9.83 -9.78
N THR A 232 -1.48 -10.24 -10.99
CA THR A 232 -2.34 -11.40 -11.24
C THR A 232 -1.62 -12.43 -12.10
N ASP A 233 -1.98 -13.71 -11.93
CA ASP A 233 -1.46 -14.83 -12.73
C ASP A 233 0.08 -14.91 -12.70
N ILE A 234 0.65 -14.84 -11.49
CA ILE A 234 2.09 -14.90 -11.28
C ILE A 234 2.62 -16.33 -11.41
N SER A 235 3.90 -16.43 -11.77
CA SER A 235 4.60 -17.71 -11.82
C SER A 235 4.86 -18.28 -10.43
N ASP A 236 4.96 -19.61 -10.33
CA ASP A 236 5.31 -20.31 -9.07
C ASP A 236 6.70 -19.87 -8.55
N ALA A 237 7.62 -19.52 -9.47
CA ALA A 237 8.94 -19.02 -9.11
C ALA A 237 8.87 -17.66 -8.41
N LEU A 238 8.06 -16.73 -8.91
CA LEU A 238 7.84 -15.44 -8.26
C LEU A 238 7.13 -15.60 -6.92
N LEU A 239 6.14 -16.50 -6.85
CA LEU A 239 5.47 -16.81 -5.59
C LEU A 239 6.45 -17.32 -4.52
N ALA A 240 7.37 -18.21 -4.89
CA ALA A 240 8.40 -18.71 -3.99
C ALA A 240 9.32 -17.56 -3.52
N ALA A 241 9.79 -16.71 -4.44
CA ALA A 241 10.64 -15.56 -4.13
C ALA A 241 9.95 -14.55 -3.19
N VAL A 242 8.65 -14.27 -3.38
CA VAL A 242 7.86 -13.41 -2.48
C VAL A 242 7.81 -14.03 -1.08
N LYS A 243 7.56 -15.34 -0.98
CA LYS A 243 7.52 -16.03 0.32
C LYS A 243 8.87 -16.07 1.02
N GLU A 244 9.97 -16.26 0.28
CA GLU A 244 11.32 -16.19 0.82
C GLU A 244 11.68 -14.78 1.31
N SER A 245 11.17 -13.76 0.63
CA SER A 245 11.39 -12.35 0.97
C SER A 245 10.39 -11.79 2.00
N SER A 246 9.59 -12.60 2.65
CA SER A 246 8.50 -12.18 3.56
C SER A 246 8.96 -11.27 4.70
N SER A 247 10.22 -11.38 5.14
CA SER A 247 10.80 -10.48 6.15
C SER A 247 10.99 -9.04 5.65
N CYS A 248 11.19 -8.84 4.34
CA CYS A 248 11.35 -7.54 3.69
C CYS A 248 10.05 -7.04 3.06
N LEU A 249 9.06 -7.92 2.93
CA LEU A 249 7.76 -7.66 2.30
C LEU A 249 6.59 -7.95 3.28
N PRO A 250 6.50 -7.22 4.40
CA PRO A 250 5.42 -7.44 5.36
C PRO A 250 4.07 -7.18 4.71
N GLY A 251 3.10 -8.06 4.95
CA GLY A 251 1.75 -7.95 4.39
C GLY A 251 1.61 -8.29 2.90
N VAL A 252 2.69 -8.73 2.24
CA VAL A 252 2.63 -9.23 0.86
C VAL A 252 2.51 -10.74 0.88
N ASP A 253 1.48 -11.28 0.23
CA ASP A 253 1.26 -12.71 0.12
C ASP A 253 0.73 -13.13 -1.25
N GLY A 254 0.89 -14.42 -1.57
CA GLY A 254 0.32 -15.04 -2.75
C GLY A 254 -1.01 -15.70 -2.45
N VAL A 255 -2.07 -15.24 -3.10
CA VAL A 255 -3.44 -15.77 -2.94
C VAL A 255 -3.86 -16.53 -4.19
N THR A 256 -4.30 -17.74 -3.98
CA THR A 256 -4.79 -18.62 -5.05
C THR A 256 -6.25 -18.32 -5.34
N VAL A 257 -6.56 -18.01 -6.62
CA VAL A 257 -7.90 -17.64 -7.05
C VAL A 257 -8.34 -18.54 -8.23
N PRO A 258 -9.54 -19.13 -8.18
CA PRO A 258 -10.10 -19.85 -9.31
C PRO A 258 -10.58 -18.87 -10.39
N VAL A 259 -10.13 -19.09 -11.61
CA VAL A 259 -10.53 -18.28 -12.79
C VAL A 259 -11.24 -19.18 -13.79
N ARG A 260 -12.35 -18.71 -14.34
CA ARG A 260 -13.11 -19.44 -15.34
C ARG A 260 -12.34 -19.53 -16.65
N THR A 261 -12.24 -20.75 -17.21
CA THR A 261 -11.65 -21.01 -18.52
C THR A 261 -12.69 -21.52 -19.48
N TYR A 262 -12.54 -21.14 -20.75
CA TYR A 262 -13.40 -21.61 -21.85
C TYR A 262 -12.63 -22.64 -22.67
N LEU A 263 -12.97 -23.92 -22.50
CA LEU A 263 -12.22 -25.06 -23.04
C LEU A 263 -12.42 -25.24 -24.55
N THR A 264 -13.47 -24.67 -25.10
CA THR A 264 -13.84 -24.78 -26.52
C THR A 264 -13.62 -23.51 -27.33
N GLY A 265 -12.83 -22.57 -26.80
CA GLY A 265 -12.54 -21.29 -27.45
C GLY A 265 -13.81 -20.46 -27.69
N SER A 266 -14.05 -20.00 -28.91
CA SER A 266 -15.21 -19.19 -29.27
C SER A 266 -16.51 -19.98 -29.48
N LEU A 267 -16.47 -21.31 -29.37
CA LEU A 267 -17.66 -22.14 -29.56
C LEU A 267 -18.73 -21.81 -28.52
N ALA A 268 -19.95 -21.54 -29.00
CA ALA A 268 -21.09 -21.18 -28.16
C ALA A 268 -20.91 -19.89 -27.31
N SER A 269 -20.02 -18.99 -27.67
CA SER A 269 -19.76 -17.76 -26.92
C SER A 269 -21.02 -16.91 -26.67
N HIS A 270 -21.96 -16.88 -27.63
CA HIS A 270 -23.24 -16.20 -27.53
C HIS A 270 -24.21 -16.83 -26.49
N VAL A 271 -24.00 -18.09 -26.13
CA VAL A 271 -24.79 -18.79 -25.09
C VAL A 271 -24.07 -18.71 -23.73
N LEU A 272 -22.75 -18.88 -23.74
CA LEU A 272 -21.93 -18.90 -22.52
C LEU A 272 -21.76 -17.50 -21.91
N GLY A 273 -21.79 -16.46 -22.76
CA GLY A 273 -21.62 -15.07 -22.32
C GLY A 273 -20.25 -14.78 -21.71
N VAL A 274 -20.12 -13.59 -21.14
CA VAL A 274 -18.94 -13.15 -20.41
C VAL A 274 -19.32 -12.99 -18.95
N THR A 275 -18.40 -13.37 -18.05
CA THR A 275 -18.60 -13.19 -16.61
C THR A 275 -17.86 -11.96 -16.13
N GLY A 276 -18.55 -11.09 -15.41
CA GLY A 276 -18.00 -9.93 -14.73
C GLY A 276 -18.38 -9.88 -13.26
N SER A 277 -17.81 -8.96 -12.49
CA SER A 277 -18.30 -8.62 -11.17
C SER A 277 -19.64 -7.90 -11.30
N ILE A 278 -20.54 -8.15 -10.36
CA ILE A 278 -21.78 -7.38 -10.24
C ILE A 278 -21.40 -6.00 -9.73
N SER A 279 -21.65 -4.95 -10.54
CA SER A 279 -21.56 -3.59 -10.04
C SER A 279 -22.75 -3.33 -9.11
N SER A 280 -22.50 -2.77 -7.93
CA SER A 280 -23.58 -2.22 -7.11
C SER A 280 -24.15 -0.98 -7.83
N GLU A 281 -25.37 -1.09 -8.35
CA GLU A 281 -26.14 0.08 -8.78
C GLU A 281 -26.61 0.91 -7.58
#